data_5965509b631cc880fed45bf3c03cbe0e
#
_entry.id   5965509b631cc880fed45bf3c03cbe0e
#
_cell.length_a   1.000
_cell.length_b   1.000
_cell.length_c   1.000
_cell.angle_alpha   90.00
_cell.angle_beta   90.00
_cell.angle_gamma   90.00
#
_symmetry.space_group_name_H-M   'P 1'
#
loop_
_entity.id
_entity.type
_entity.pdbx_description
1 polymer ?
#
loop_
_entity_poly.entity_id
_entity_poly.type
_entity_poly.pdbx_seq_one_letter_code
_entity_poly.pdbx_strand_id
1 'polypeptide(L)'
;LAALDQWPRATGLGVDSSRVALDYARGNAQRLGLAPRAHFRLGNWADGITERFDLVLCNPPYVATSAELGPGVAEHEPAEALFAGPQGLDDYRRLAPEVGRLLAPGGLAAIEIGADQAESAAALFRDEGLRLRIAHDLAGRPRALLIQVGHN
;
A
#
# COMPACT_ATOMS: atom_id res chain seq x y z
N LEU A 1 -9.67 -6.40 2.66
CA LEU A 1 -10.75 -7.20 3.24
C LEU A 1 -10.27 -8.07 4.41
N ALA A 2 -9.07 -8.70 4.33
CA ALA A 2 -8.53 -9.54 5.40
C ALA A 2 -8.46 -8.81 6.76
N ALA A 3 -8.08 -7.54 6.78
CA ALA A 3 -8.08 -6.74 8.00
C ALA A 3 -9.48 -6.59 8.62
N LEU A 4 -10.51 -6.40 7.78
CA LEU A 4 -11.91 -6.32 8.25
C LEU A 4 -12.46 -7.64 8.77
N ASP A 5 -11.95 -8.75 8.26
CA ASP A 5 -12.27 -10.08 8.76
C ASP A 5 -11.69 -10.30 10.16
N GLN A 6 -10.42 -9.93 10.35
CA GLN A 6 -9.73 -10.04 11.65
C GLN A 6 -10.27 -9.08 12.71
N TRP A 7 -10.73 -7.90 12.33
CA TRP A 7 -11.26 -6.89 13.25
C TRP A 7 -12.74 -6.59 12.99
N PRO A 8 -13.68 -7.30 13.66
CA PRO A 8 -15.11 -7.22 13.37
C PRO A 8 -15.74 -5.84 13.56
N ARG A 9 -15.12 -4.97 14.36
CA ARG A 9 -15.61 -3.59 14.60
C ARG A 9 -14.98 -2.54 13.68
N ALA A 10 -13.97 -2.93 12.88
CA ALA A 10 -13.33 -2.01 11.97
C ALA A 10 -14.19 -1.73 10.73
N THR A 11 -14.07 -0.53 10.20
CA THR A 11 -14.52 -0.15 8.85
C THR A 11 -13.30 0.11 7.99
N GLY A 12 -13.42 0.03 6.68
CA GLY A 12 -12.29 0.25 5.78
C GLY A 12 -12.68 1.00 4.52
N LEU A 13 -11.74 1.80 4.02
CA LEU A 13 -11.80 2.46 2.74
C LEU A 13 -10.73 1.84 1.81
N GLY A 14 -11.17 1.24 0.71
CA GLY A 14 -10.30 0.83 -0.38
C GLY A 14 -10.29 1.89 -1.49
N VAL A 15 -9.13 2.24 -1.98
CA VAL A 15 -8.95 3.17 -3.10
C VAL A 15 -8.19 2.47 -4.21
N ASP A 16 -8.67 2.63 -5.43
CA ASP A 16 -8.00 2.11 -6.62
C ASP A 16 -8.30 3.03 -7.80
N SER A 17 -7.35 3.14 -8.73
CA SER A 17 -7.53 3.89 -9.98
C SER A 17 -8.33 3.12 -11.02
N SER A 18 -8.48 1.82 -10.88
CA SER A 18 -9.22 0.93 -11.76
C SER A 18 -10.65 0.69 -11.28
N ARG A 19 -11.64 1.09 -12.09
CA ARG A 19 -13.05 0.75 -11.82
C ARG A 19 -13.26 -0.76 -11.78
N VAL A 20 -12.60 -1.49 -12.65
CA VAL A 20 -12.70 -2.96 -12.73
C VAL A 20 -12.19 -3.60 -11.44
N ALA A 21 -11.03 -3.16 -10.92
CA ALA A 21 -10.51 -3.64 -9.64
C ALA A 21 -11.48 -3.36 -8.48
N LEU A 22 -12.08 -2.16 -8.46
CA LEU A 22 -13.08 -1.80 -7.46
C LEU A 22 -14.35 -2.65 -7.55
N ASP A 23 -14.80 -3.03 -8.75
CA ASP A 23 -15.96 -3.89 -8.91
C ASP A 23 -15.68 -5.31 -8.40
N TYR A 24 -14.48 -5.84 -8.67
CA TYR A 24 -14.03 -7.09 -8.03
C TYR A 24 -13.95 -6.99 -6.51
N ALA A 25 -13.41 -5.88 -5.98
CA ALA A 25 -13.31 -5.66 -4.54
C ALA A 25 -14.68 -5.61 -3.87
N ARG A 26 -15.67 -4.92 -4.48
CA ARG A 26 -17.07 -4.88 -4.00
C ARG A 26 -17.71 -6.28 -4.01
N GLY A 27 -17.53 -7.01 -5.11
CA GLY A 27 -18.04 -8.39 -5.21
C GLY A 27 -17.41 -9.31 -4.16
N ASN A 28 -16.11 -9.16 -3.89
CA ASN A 28 -15.43 -9.90 -2.82
C ASN A 28 -15.97 -9.51 -1.43
N ALA A 29 -16.19 -8.23 -1.17
CA ALA A 29 -16.75 -7.76 0.10
C ALA A 29 -18.18 -8.35 0.33
N GLN A 30 -19.00 -8.39 -0.71
CA GLN A 30 -20.33 -9.00 -0.65
C GLN A 30 -20.26 -10.50 -0.33
N ARG A 31 -19.43 -11.25 -1.06
CA ARG A 31 -19.27 -12.71 -0.82
C ARG A 31 -18.77 -13.04 0.58
N LEU A 32 -17.97 -12.16 1.18
CA LEU A 32 -17.43 -12.33 2.52
C LEU A 32 -18.33 -11.74 3.62
N GLY A 33 -19.48 -11.14 3.29
CA GLY A 33 -20.36 -10.49 4.26
C GLY A 33 -19.77 -9.21 4.87
N LEU A 34 -18.75 -8.62 4.23
CA LEU A 34 -18.04 -7.43 4.71
C LEU A 34 -18.56 -6.12 4.08
N ALA A 35 -19.47 -6.18 3.12
CA ALA A 35 -19.98 -5.02 2.39
C ALA A 35 -20.48 -3.86 3.28
N PRO A 36 -21.13 -4.08 4.43
CA PRO A 36 -21.57 -2.98 5.31
C PRO A 36 -20.42 -2.19 5.93
N ARG A 37 -19.21 -2.73 5.95
CA ARG A 37 -18.01 -2.15 6.60
C ARG A 37 -16.88 -1.83 5.62
N ALA A 38 -17.01 -2.24 4.35
CA ALA A 38 -16.03 -2.03 3.29
C ALA A 38 -16.52 -0.98 2.30
N HIS A 39 -15.90 0.17 2.29
CA HIS A 39 -16.18 1.26 1.36
C HIS A 39 -15.12 1.31 0.28
N PHE A 40 -15.51 1.73 -0.93
CA PHE A 40 -14.59 1.77 -2.08
C PHE A 40 -14.74 3.06 -2.85
N ARG A 41 -13.62 3.71 -3.16
CA ARG A 41 -13.55 4.98 -3.87
C ARG A 41 -12.62 4.84 -5.09
N LEU A 42 -13.08 5.33 -6.24
CA LEU A 42 -12.20 5.53 -7.39
C LEU A 42 -11.31 6.72 -7.10
N GLY A 43 -10.03 6.55 -7.19
CA GLY A 43 -9.04 7.58 -6.87
C GLY A 43 -7.63 7.13 -7.18
N ASN A 44 -6.71 8.06 -7.08
CA ASN A 44 -5.30 7.81 -7.31
C ASN A 44 -4.55 8.05 -6.00
N TRP A 45 -4.11 6.97 -5.35
CA TRP A 45 -3.47 6.99 -4.04
C TRP A 45 -4.33 7.71 -2.99
N ALA A 46 -3.79 8.76 -2.37
CA ALA A 46 -4.43 9.53 -1.30
C ALA A 46 -5.18 10.78 -1.81
N ASP A 47 -5.36 10.92 -3.11
CA ASP A 47 -6.00 12.10 -3.70
C ASP A 47 -7.41 12.32 -3.13
N GLY A 48 -7.65 13.50 -2.55
CA GLY A 48 -8.94 13.88 -1.97
C GLY A 48 -9.36 13.12 -0.71
N ILE A 49 -8.44 12.35 -0.09
CA ILE A 49 -8.67 11.73 1.21
C ILE A 49 -8.28 12.74 2.29
N THR A 50 -9.22 13.08 3.16
CA THR A 50 -9.01 13.99 4.30
C THR A 50 -9.09 13.26 5.63
N GLU A 51 -9.58 12.05 5.62
CA GLU A 51 -9.74 11.19 6.78
C GLU A 51 -8.38 10.66 7.27
N ARG A 52 -8.31 10.31 8.55
CA ARG A 52 -7.16 9.63 9.15
C ARG A 52 -7.54 8.21 9.54
N PHE A 53 -6.56 7.31 9.49
CA PHE A 53 -6.75 5.89 9.69
C PHE A 53 -5.82 5.34 10.77
N ASP A 54 -6.32 4.38 11.54
CA ASP A 54 -5.51 3.63 12.51
C ASP A 54 -4.56 2.65 11.78
N LEU A 55 -4.97 2.19 10.59
CA LEU A 55 -4.17 1.29 9.76
C LEU A 55 -4.26 1.70 8.28
N VAL A 56 -3.11 1.86 7.65
CA VAL A 56 -2.96 2.04 6.20
C VAL A 56 -2.21 0.83 5.65
N LEU A 57 -2.78 0.14 4.68
CA LEU A 57 -2.14 -0.99 3.98
C LEU A 57 -1.98 -0.61 2.51
N CYS A 58 -0.78 -0.75 1.97
CA CYS A 58 -0.49 -0.42 0.59
C CYS A 58 0.49 -1.44 -0.01
N ASN A 59 0.16 -1.92 -1.20
CA ASN A 59 1.07 -2.66 -2.07
C ASN A 59 1.21 -1.86 -3.38
N PRO A 60 2.15 -0.91 -3.45
CA PRO A 60 2.35 -0.11 -4.64
C PRO A 60 3.13 -0.91 -5.71
N PRO A 61 3.07 -0.51 -6.99
CA PRO A 61 4.04 -0.95 -7.98
C PRO A 61 5.46 -0.65 -7.48
N TYR A 62 6.39 -1.58 -7.68
CA TYR A 62 7.79 -1.41 -7.26
C TYR A 62 8.81 -2.02 -8.24
N VAL A 63 8.35 -2.50 -9.38
CA VAL A 63 9.26 -3.08 -10.39
C VAL A 63 9.90 -1.96 -11.20
N ALA A 64 11.22 -2.00 -11.35
CA ALA A 64 11.92 -1.08 -12.25
C ALA A 64 11.55 -1.38 -13.71
N THR A 65 11.40 -0.35 -14.54
CA THR A 65 11.06 -0.52 -15.96
C THR A 65 12.13 -1.26 -16.76
N SER A 66 13.36 -1.32 -16.23
CA SER A 66 14.49 -2.07 -16.82
C SER A 66 14.57 -3.52 -16.32
N ALA A 67 13.72 -3.94 -15.38
CA ALA A 67 13.77 -5.29 -14.83
C ALA A 67 13.23 -6.32 -15.83
N GLU A 68 13.91 -7.44 -15.95
CA GLU A 68 13.39 -8.60 -16.67
C GLU A 68 12.34 -9.30 -15.79
N LEU A 69 11.10 -9.32 -16.25
CA LEU A 69 10.02 -10.03 -15.57
C LEU A 69 10.13 -11.52 -15.83
N GLY A 70 9.92 -12.32 -14.80
CA GLY A 70 9.79 -13.77 -14.97
C GLY A 70 8.61 -14.16 -15.87
N PRO A 71 8.65 -15.38 -16.46
CA PRO A 71 7.56 -15.86 -17.31
C PRO A 71 6.20 -15.80 -16.60
N GLY A 72 5.19 -15.28 -17.27
CA GLY A 72 3.81 -15.23 -16.78
C GLY A 72 3.44 -13.96 -16.00
N VAL A 73 4.38 -13.17 -15.49
CA VAL A 73 4.05 -11.95 -14.73
C VAL A 73 3.58 -10.84 -15.68
N ALA A 74 4.31 -10.60 -16.77
CA ALA A 74 3.97 -9.58 -17.76
C ALA A 74 2.70 -9.91 -18.57
N GLU A 75 2.30 -11.18 -18.60
CA GLU A 75 1.15 -11.65 -19.38
C GLU A 75 -0.17 -11.53 -18.63
N HIS A 76 -0.14 -11.47 -17.29
CA HIS A 76 -1.34 -11.56 -16.46
C HIS A 76 -1.58 -10.35 -15.58
N GLU A 77 -0.58 -9.47 -15.41
CA GLU A 77 -0.71 -8.27 -14.59
C GLU A 77 -0.62 -7.00 -15.45
N PRO A 78 -1.48 -6.00 -15.21
CA PRO A 78 -1.39 -4.71 -15.90
C PRO A 78 -0.02 -4.06 -15.62
N ALA A 79 0.61 -3.51 -16.67
CA ALA A 79 1.92 -2.84 -16.53
C ALA A 79 1.90 -1.72 -15.47
N GLU A 80 0.79 -1.03 -15.34
CA GLU A 80 0.56 0.03 -14.36
C GLU A 80 0.54 -0.47 -12.91
N ALA A 81 0.25 -1.76 -12.69
CA ALA A 81 0.28 -2.39 -11.38
C ALA A 81 1.66 -2.95 -11.00
N LEU A 82 2.61 -2.96 -11.94
CA LEU A 82 3.95 -3.54 -11.75
C LEU A 82 5.04 -2.50 -11.71
N PHE A 83 5.07 -1.58 -12.70
CA PHE A 83 6.21 -0.71 -12.94
C PHE A 83 6.09 0.64 -12.24
N ALA A 84 7.15 1.04 -11.55
CA ALA A 84 7.29 2.30 -10.83
C ALA A 84 8.55 3.07 -11.24
N GLY A 85 8.69 3.31 -12.54
CA GLY A 85 9.80 4.09 -13.12
C GLY A 85 11.13 3.35 -13.20
N PRO A 86 12.22 4.04 -13.57
CA PRO A 86 13.51 3.41 -13.87
C PRO A 86 14.14 2.63 -12.71
N GLN A 87 13.83 3.03 -11.48
CA GLN A 87 14.36 2.43 -10.26
C GLN A 87 13.30 1.68 -9.44
N GLY A 88 12.02 1.68 -9.90
CA GLY A 88 10.93 1.10 -9.12
C GLY A 88 10.57 1.88 -7.86
N LEU A 89 10.93 3.18 -7.76
CA LEU A 89 10.77 3.98 -6.55
C LEU A 89 9.75 5.13 -6.69
N ASP A 90 9.15 5.31 -7.88
CA ASP A 90 8.36 6.51 -8.16
C ASP A 90 7.09 6.57 -7.30
N ASP A 91 6.44 5.43 -7.07
CA ASP A 91 5.25 5.37 -6.22
C ASP A 91 5.59 5.58 -4.73
N TYR A 92 6.75 5.13 -4.25
CA TYR A 92 7.19 5.45 -2.89
C TYR A 92 7.47 6.95 -2.70
N ARG A 93 8.07 7.62 -3.70
CA ARG A 93 8.28 9.09 -3.67
C ARG A 93 6.96 9.83 -3.59
N ARG A 94 5.93 9.33 -4.25
CA ARG A 94 4.57 9.89 -4.20
C ARG A 94 3.87 9.62 -2.88
N LEU A 95 4.03 8.43 -2.31
CA LEU A 95 3.38 8.01 -1.08
C LEU A 95 4.00 8.62 0.17
N ALA A 96 5.32 8.81 0.20
CA ALA A 96 6.05 9.23 1.40
C ALA A 96 5.49 10.50 2.06
N PRO A 97 5.22 11.61 1.35
CA PRO A 97 4.65 12.81 1.97
C PRO A 97 3.20 12.61 2.44
N GLU A 98 2.46 11.65 1.88
CA GLU A 98 1.05 11.44 2.16
C GLU A 98 0.80 10.53 3.38
N VAL A 99 1.68 9.56 3.61
CA VAL A 99 1.47 8.54 4.66
C VAL A 99 1.31 9.17 6.04
N GLY A 100 2.15 10.15 6.39
CA GLY A 100 2.07 10.84 7.69
C GLY A 100 0.74 11.55 7.89
N ARG A 101 0.17 12.12 6.83
CA ARG A 101 -1.12 12.82 6.85
C ARG A 101 -2.29 11.84 7.03
N LEU A 102 -2.19 10.65 6.45
CA LEU A 102 -3.23 9.63 6.51
C LEU A 102 -3.30 8.90 7.85
N LEU A 103 -2.25 8.94 8.66
CA LEU A 103 -2.24 8.21 9.93
C LEU A 103 -2.92 9.02 11.04
N ALA A 104 -3.80 8.36 11.77
CA ALA A 104 -4.29 8.82 13.06
C ALA A 104 -3.15 8.79 14.10
N PRO A 105 -3.26 9.54 15.22
CA PRO A 105 -2.32 9.43 16.32
C PRO A 105 -2.20 7.99 16.80
N GLY A 106 -0.98 7.44 16.80
CA GLY A 106 -0.73 6.03 17.13
C GLY A 106 -1.03 5.02 15.99
N GLY A 107 -1.47 5.50 14.84
CA GLY A 107 -1.72 4.66 13.67
C GLY A 107 -0.46 4.06 13.05
N LEU A 108 -0.64 3.03 12.25
CA LEU A 108 0.41 2.28 11.58
C LEU A 108 0.15 2.22 10.08
N ALA A 109 1.17 2.47 9.26
CA ALA A 109 1.13 2.11 7.85
C ALA A 109 2.05 0.90 7.58
N ALA A 110 1.58 -0.02 6.74
CA ALA A 110 2.39 -1.11 6.21
C ALA A 110 2.42 -1.00 4.69
N ILE A 111 3.61 -0.71 4.15
CA ILE A 111 3.85 -0.53 2.72
C ILE A 111 4.71 -1.68 2.23
N GLU A 112 4.21 -2.47 1.27
CA GLU A 112 4.99 -3.53 0.65
C GLU A 112 6.15 -2.94 -0.15
N ILE A 113 7.29 -3.66 -0.16
CA ILE A 113 8.51 -3.26 -0.87
C ILE A 113 9.14 -4.44 -1.60
N GLY A 114 9.87 -4.15 -2.67
CA GLY A 114 10.81 -5.10 -3.26
C GLY A 114 11.93 -5.45 -2.27
N ALA A 115 12.36 -6.71 -2.28
CA ALA A 115 13.33 -7.22 -1.30
C ALA A 115 14.70 -6.50 -1.34
N ASP A 116 15.07 -6.00 -2.50
CA ASP A 116 16.31 -5.24 -2.78
C ASP A 116 16.15 -3.72 -2.61
N GLN A 117 14.94 -3.24 -2.32
CA GLN A 117 14.62 -1.81 -2.23
C GLN A 117 14.49 -1.30 -0.78
N ALA A 118 14.75 -2.14 0.22
CA ALA A 118 14.44 -1.85 1.61
C ALA A 118 15.00 -0.49 2.09
N GLU A 119 16.28 -0.24 1.89
CA GLU A 119 16.91 1.00 2.36
C GLU A 119 16.59 2.20 1.46
N SER A 120 16.51 2.02 0.14
CA SER A 120 16.17 3.11 -0.79
C SER A 120 14.73 3.58 -0.60
N ALA A 121 13.77 2.66 -0.43
CA ALA A 121 12.41 3.00 -0.09
C ALA A 121 12.31 3.62 1.32
N ALA A 122 12.97 3.02 2.33
CA ALA A 122 12.95 3.53 3.70
C ALA A 122 13.49 4.97 3.82
N ALA A 123 14.53 5.31 3.05
CA ALA A 123 15.09 6.66 3.04
C ALA A 123 14.03 7.72 2.67
N LEU A 124 13.21 7.46 1.66
CA LEU A 124 12.16 8.38 1.22
C LEU A 124 11.16 8.72 2.35
N PHE A 125 10.76 7.73 3.14
CA PHE A 125 9.84 7.94 4.26
C PHE A 125 10.53 8.58 5.48
N ARG A 126 11.82 8.29 5.72
CA ARG A 126 12.61 8.96 6.78
C ARG A 126 12.81 10.44 6.49
N ASP A 127 13.00 10.81 5.23
CA ASP A 127 13.15 12.20 4.79
C ASP A 127 11.89 13.05 5.08
N GLU A 128 10.72 12.41 5.15
CA GLU A 128 9.46 13.01 5.60
C GLU A 128 9.28 13.00 7.14
N GLY A 129 10.32 12.68 7.89
CA GLY A 129 10.29 12.65 9.35
C GLY A 129 9.54 11.48 9.98
N LEU A 130 9.24 10.45 9.20
CA LEU A 130 8.50 9.28 9.65
C LEU A 130 9.44 8.26 10.33
N ARG A 131 8.98 7.65 11.41
CA ARG A 131 9.66 6.51 12.04
C ARG A 131 9.21 5.23 11.37
N LEU A 132 10.15 4.35 11.09
CA LEU A 132 9.82 3.09 10.46
C LEU A 132 10.76 1.97 10.90
N ARG A 133 10.28 0.75 10.70
CA ARG A 133 11.09 -0.48 10.75
C ARG A 133 10.80 -1.34 9.53
N ILE A 134 11.79 -2.10 9.12
CA ILE A 134 11.66 -3.06 8.02
C ILE A 134 11.12 -4.37 8.59
N ALA A 135 10.06 -4.88 7.99
CA ALA A 135 9.53 -6.21 8.28
C ALA A 135 9.97 -7.19 7.19
N HIS A 136 10.22 -8.43 7.61
CA HIS A 136 10.73 -9.50 6.75
C HIS A 136 9.65 -10.56 6.52
N ASP A 137 9.74 -11.22 5.38
CA ASP A 137 8.91 -12.39 5.05
C ASP A 137 9.41 -13.65 5.83
N LEU A 138 8.70 -14.78 5.65
CA LEU A 138 9.07 -16.04 6.28
C LEU A 138 10.41 -16.60 5.80
N ALA A 139 10.92 -16.14 4.68
CA ALA A 139 12.25 -16.48 4.18
C ALA A 139 13.35 -15.50 4.65
N GLY A 140 13.01 -14.55 5.52
CA GLY A 140 13.93 -13.57 6.06
C GLY A 140 14.28 -12.42 5.11
N ARG A 141 13.56 -12.25 4.01
CA ARG A 141 13.78 -11.16 3.04
C ARG A 141 12.96 -9.93 3.43
N PRO A 142 13.50 -8.70 3.30
CA PRO A 142 12.73 -7.48 3.47
C PRO A 142 11.45 -7.52 2.63
N ARG A 143 10.30 -7.16 3.23
CA ARG A 143 9.03 -7.25 2.53
C ARG A 143 8.10 -6.07 2.76
N ALA A 144 8.21 -5.38 3.89
CA ALA A 144 7.38 -4.22 4.16
C ALA A 144 8.07 -3.18 5.03
N LEU A 145 7.71 -1.94 4.86
CA LEU A 145 7.99 -0.84 5.79
C LEU A 145 6.79 -0.70 6.74
N LEU A 146 7.04 -0.77 8.04
CA LEU A 146 6.05 -0.48 9.07
C LEU A 146 6.34 0.91 9.62
N ILE A 147 5.44 1.86 9.34
CA ILE A 147 5.65 3.30 9.47
C ILE A 147 4.71 3.88 10.51
N GLN A 148 5.22 4.75 11.37
CA GLN A 148 4.46 5.50 12.36
C GLN A 148 4.87 6.98 12.33
N VAL A 149 3.94 7.86 12.68
CA VAL A 149 4.25 9.28 12.92
C VAL A 149 5.07 9.39 14.19
N GLY A 150 6.17 10.12 14.14
CA GLY A 150 6.98 10.40 15.35
C GLY A 150 6.14 11.17 16.37
N HIS A 151 6.11 10.70 17.61
CA HIS A 151 5.63 11.55 18.71
C HIS A 151 6.74 12.57 19.03
N ASN A 152 6.41 13.85 18.98
CA ASN A 152 7.23 14.92 19.56
C ASN A 152 7.21 14.81 21.08
#